data_b4762e4435e7de7b84d2be1958d7a67e
#
_entry.id   b4762e4435e7de7b84d2be1958d7a67e
#
_cell.length_a   1.000
_cell.length_b   1.000
_cell.length_c   1.000
_cell.angle_alpha   90.00
_cell.angle_beta   90.00
_cell.angle_gamma   90.00
#
_symmetry.space_group_name_H-M   'P 1'
#
loop_
_entity.id
_entity.type
_entity.pdbx_description
1 polymer ?
#
loop_
_entity_poly.entity_id
_entity_poly.type
_entity_poly.pdbx_seq_one_letter_code
_entity_poly.pdbx_strand_id
1 'polypeptide(L)'
;MKALIIIAEGMDPVVLEHQVQRGHLPWFAERLCASRYRRLDCGPVPYEPSNLATAFSGVNPGRHGCFSYWSTRGDGELPRVLETGDVKAARVWEWPELSDLRFSVVNVQLTHPPKPLNGRLVTYPMSYSLNTSYPRSLLSDLHRRGIRYAHDVTLFYTGQPFDAFAQDAWRVASAQLDTAFELAADTDVMIVNLTLIDRVSHFLWYEMRQDDPARRPVVLQAYDFVDAACRRLQSLEPDATLVFSEIGFGDLDGFHSIDAALQAGGLQVLAGDGQVDCARSLAMETVQGSHGIALRGDLLGGHGARDSEVDEVRAFLQALRFDDGTPVLASVHHRDELYVGDHRHLAPTLIVKPANAKRPPLGDPRWARHVRRTAQSGWHRDQGFVLVDSAHAMADPSGDAQLQQIAPTIAHLLGRAPAPQCEMGTLLK
;
A
#
# COMPACT_ATOMS: atom_id res chain seq x y z
N MET A 1 -11.58 24.60 -3.20
CA MET A 1 -10.62 23.48 -3.39
C MET A 1 -11.06 22.72 -4.63
N LYS A 2 -10.16 22.54 -5.62
CA LYS A 2 -10.52 21.89 -6.90
C LYS A 2 -10.71 20.37 -6.76
N ALA A 3 -9.83 19.71 -5.99
CA ALA A 3 -9.94 18.29 -5.79
C ALA A 3 -9.53 17.85 -4.38
N LEU A 4 -10.28 16.89 -3.84
CA LEU A 4 -10.01 16.17 -2.61
C LEU A 4 -9.74 14.70 -2.94
N ILE A 5 -8.54 14.21 -2.58
CA ILE A 5 -8.11 12.83 -2.82
C ILE A 5 -7.92 12.18 -1.45
N ILE A 6 -8.68 11.15 -1.17
CA ILE A 6 -8.61 10.40 0.10
C ILE A 6 -8.18 8.96 -0.21
N ILE A 7 -7.08 8.53 0.41
CA ILE A 7 -6.71 7.12 0.44
C ILE A 7 -7.34 6.52 1.70
N ALA A 8 -8.19 5.52 1.54
CA ALA A 8 -8.79 4.73 2.62
C ALA A 8 -8.02 3.41 2.74
N GLU A 9 -6.77 3.50 3.21
CA GLU A 9 -5.79 2.41 3.20
C GLU A 9 -6.35 1.15 3.87
N GLY A 10 -6.37 0.04 3.13
CA GLY A 10 -6.86 -1.24 3.64
C GLY A 10 -8.39 -1.40 3.69
N MET A 11 -9.16 -0.45 3.14
CA MET A 11 -10.62 -0.55 3.10
C MET A 11 -11.05 -1.55 2.02
N ASP A 12 -11.44 -2.75 2.45
CA ASP A 12 -11.83 -3.84 1.56
C ASP A 12 -13.18 -3.57 0.89
N PRO A 13 -13.31 -3.71 -0.44
CA PRO A 13 -14.54 -3.40 -1.18
C PRO A 13 -15.71 -4.32 -0.81
N VAL A 14 -15.47 -5.59 -0.47
CA VAL A 14 -16.53 -6.52 -0.10
C VAL A 14 -17.12 -6.14 1.26
N VAL A 15 -16.27 -5.77 2.22
CA VAL A 15 -16.69 -5.28 3.53
C VAL A 15 -17.44 -3.96 3.38
N LEU A 16 -16.91 -3.01 2.58
CA LEU A 16 -17.55 -1.73 2.30
C LEU A 16 -18.96 -1.92 1.74
N GLU A 17 -19.10 -2.68 0.64
CA GLU A 17 -20.38 -2.95 -0.03
C GLU A 17 -21.37 -3.60 0.93
N HIS A 18 -20.93 -4.59 1.72
CA HIS A 18 -21.76 -5.27 2.71
C HIS A 18 -22.23 -4.33 3.84
N GLN A 19 -21.36 -3.45 4.35
CA GLN A 19 -21.74 -2.49 5.38
C GLN A 19 -22.75 -1.46 4.85
N VAL A 20 -22.57 -0.98 3.63
CA VAL A 20 -23.55 -0.10 2.96
C VAL A 20 -24.91 -0.79 2.79
N GLN A 21 -24.94 -2.04 2.34
CA GLN A 21 -26.18 -2.82 2.22
C GLN A 21 -26.91 -3.00 3.55
N ARG A 22 -26.18 -3.04 4.66
CA ARG A 22 -26.74 -3.11 6.03
C ARG A 22 -27.18 -1.76 6.60
N GLY A 23 -27.09 -0.68 5.83
CA GLY A 23 -27.50 0.67 6.25
C GLY A 23 -26.44 1.40 7.09
N HIS A 24 -25.19 0.92 7.11
CA HIS A 24 -24.04 1.62 7.68
C HIS A 24 -23.35 2.50 6.62
N LEU A 25 -22.34 3.31 7.03
CA LEU A 25 -21.51 4.12 6.17
C LEU A 25 -22.33 5.07 5.28
N PRO A 26 -23.10 5.99 5.84
CA PRO A 26 -24.06 6.79 5.09
C PRO A 26 -23.43 7.70 4.02
N TRP A 27 -22.19 8.18 4.21
CA TRP A 27 -21.52 8.98 3.19
C TRP A 27 -21.22 8.13 1.93
N PHE A 28 -20.72 6.90 2.13
CA PHE A 28 -20.50 5.94 1.04
C PHE A 28 -21.82 5.49 0.42
N ALA A 29 -22.85 5.22 1.25
CA ALA A 29 -24.16 4.74 0.77
C ALA A 29 -24.80 5.71 -0.24
N GLU A 30 -24.65 7.02 -0.05
CA GLU A 30 -25.13 8.02 -0.99
C GLU A 30 -24.37 8.03 -2.33
N ARG A 31 -23.17 7.43 -2.39
CA ARG A 31 -22.23 7.55 -3.52
C ARG A 31 -21.91 6.24 -4.22
N LEU A 32 -22.17 5.10 -3.58
CA LEU A 32 -21.93 3.78 -4.18
C LEU A 32 -22.94 3.50 -5.31
N CYS A 33 -22.63 3.98 -6.49
CA CYS A 33 -23.40 3.68 -7.71
C CYS A 33 -22.45 3.43 -8.89
N ALA A 34 -22.90 2.72 -9.91
CA ALA A 34 -22.07 2.29 -11.05
C ALA A 34 -21.41 3.45 -11.84
N SER A 35 -21.97 4.67 -11.77
CA SER A 35 -21.38 5.84 -12.42
C SER A 35 -20.26 6.50 -11.63
N ARG A 36 -20.06 6.10 -10.38
CA ARG A 36 -19.08 6.72 -9.45
C ARG A 36 -18.14 5.74 -8.79
N TYR A 37 -18.48 4.47 -8.72
CA TYR A 37 -17.74 3.45 -7.96
C TYR A 37 -17.32 2.28 -8.84
N ARG A 38 -16.09 1.78 -8.63
CA ARG A 38 -15.58 0.53 -9.17
C ARG A 38 -14.67 -0.17 -8.19
N ARG A 39 -14.60 -1.47 -8.29
CA ARG A 39 -13.51 -2.24 -7.72
C ARG A 39 -12.22 -1.90 -8.46
N LEU A 40 -11.10 -1.99 -7.75
CA LEU A 40 -9.77 -1.62 -8.22
C LEU A 40 -8.87 -2.85 -8.13
N ASP A 41 -8.30 -3.26 -9.25
CA ASP A 41 -7.26 -4.27 -9.28
C ASP A 41 -5.94 -3.65 -8.75
N CYS A 42 -5.46 -4.21 -7.66
CA CYS A 42 -4.27 -3.74 -6.95
C CYS A 42 -2.97 -4.43 -7.44
N GLY A 43 -3.07 -5.22 -8.51
CA GLY A 43 -1.95 -5.92 -9.09
C GLY A 43 -1.56 -7.21 -8.34
N PRO A 44 -0.47 -7.86 -8.76
CA PRO A 44 -0.10 -9.19 -8.27
C PRO A 44 0.42 -9.20 -6.82
N VAL A 45 0.85 -8.04 -6.33
CA VAL A 45 1.42 -7.86 -4.98
C VAL A 45 0.66 -6.75 -4.26
N PRO A 46 -0.30 -7.09 -3.38
CA PRO A 46 -1.08 -6.10 -2.65
C PRO A 46 -0.25 -5.50 -1.50
N TYR A 47 0.55 -4.48 -1.82
CA TYR A 47 1.40 -3.83 -0.85
C TYR A 47 1.47 -2.31 -1.08
N GLU A 48 1.17 -1.54 -0.05
CA GLU A 48 0.85 -0.11 -0.09
C GLU A 48 1.91 0.75 -0.79
N PRO A 49 3.22 0.63 -0.48
CA PRO A 49 4.20 1.57 -1.05
C PRO A 49 4.34 1.44 -2.55
N SER A 50 4.30 0.20 -3.08
CA SER A 50 4.33 -0.05 -4.51
C SER A 50 3.04 0.44 -5.19
N ASN A 51 1.90 0.14 -4.58
CA ASN A 51 0.58 0.46 -5.13
C ASN A 51 0.32 1.97 -5.13
N LEU A 52 0.70 2.68 -4.06
CA LEU A 52 0.60 4.15 -4.02
C LEU A 52 1.58 4.82 -4.97
N ALA A 53 2.80 4.29 -5.14
CA ALA A 53 3.71 4.78 -6.16
C ALA A 53 3.11 4.63 -7.57
N THR A 54 2.48 3.48 -7.87
CA THR A 54 1.73 3.22 -9.11
C THR A 54 0.57 4.20 -9.27
N ALA A 55 -0.28 4.33 -8.24
CA ALA A 55 -1.48 5.17 -8.28
C ALA A 55 -1.14 6.65 -8.54
N PHE A 56 -0.12 7.18 -7.89
CA PHE A 56 0.23 8.60 -8.01
C PHE A 56 1.19 8.95 -9.16
N SER A 57 1.86 7.97 -9.74
CA SER A 57 2.71 8.20 -10.92
C SER A 57 2.04 7.84 -12.26
N GLY A 58 1.02 6.97 -12.24
CA GLY A 58 0.34 6.47 -13.43
C GLY A 58 1.14 5.43 -14.23
N VAL A 59 2.19 4.84 -13.62
CA VAL A 59 3.05 3.85 -14.27
C VAL A 59 3.23 2.59 -13.41
N ASN A 60 3.56 1.47 -14.05
CA ASN A 60 3.78 0.19 -13.35
C ASN A 60 5.08 0.18 -12.52
N PRO A 61 5.24 -0.78 -11.58
CA PRO A 61 6.40 -0.86 -10.71
C PRO A 61 7.76 -0.96 -11.44
N GLY A 62 7.81 -1.54 -12.63
CA GLY A 62 9.04 -1.61 -13.43
C GLY A 62 9.54 -0.25 -13.93
N ARG A 63 8.69 0.79 -13.92
CA ARG A 63 9.06 2.17 -14.24
C ARG A 63 9.35 3.01 -13.02
N HIS A 64 8.58 2.88 -11.93
CA HIS A 64 8.85 3.66 -10.73
C HIS A 64 9.86 3.01 -9.77
N GLY A 65 10.20 1.73 -9.94
CA GLY A 65 11.30 1.05 -9.24
C GLY A 65 11.04 0.67 -7.77
N CYS A 66 9.80 0.78 -7.27
CA CYS A 66 9.45 0.49 -5.88
C CYS A 66 8.58 -0.77 -5.80
N PHE A 67 9.03 -1.78 -5.04
CA PHE A 67 8.37 -3.08 -4.91
C PHE A 67 8.04 -3.43 -3.46
N SER A 68 8.51 -2.64 -2.49
CA SER A 68 8.29 -2.77 -1.06
C SER A 68 8.64 -1.45 -0.35
N TYR A 69 8.54 -1.40 0.98
CA TYR A 69 9.14 -0.34 1.81
C TYR A 69 10.67 -0.42 1.82
N TRP A 70 11.22 -1.57 1.50
CA TRP A 70 12.67 -1.82 1.51
C TRP A 70 13.17 -2.17 0.12
N SER A 71 14.47 -1.95 -0.11
CA SER A 71 15.11 -2.45 -1.30
C SER A 71 14.98 -3.98 -1.37
N THR A 72 14.61 -4.50 -2.54
CA THR A 72 14.31 -5.93 -2.76
C THR A 72 15.48 -6.68 -3.38
N ARG A 73 16.57 -5.97 -3.74
CA ARG A 73 17.79 -6.62 -4.24
C ARG A 73 18.60 -7.20 -3.11
N GLY A 74 18.98 -8.44 -3.28
CA GLY A 74 19.96 -9.09 -2.44
C GLY A 74 21.37 -8.91 -3.02
N ASP A 75 21.95 -7.72 -2.94
CA ASP A 75 23.33 -7.45 -3.35
C ASP A 75 24.35 -7.77 -2.26
N GLY A 76 24.01 -8.68 -1.36
CA GLY A 76 24.81 -9.06 -0.19
C GLY A 76 24.72 -8.05 0.95
N GLU A 77 24.10 -6.89 0.72
CA GLU A 77 23.81 -5.90 1.76
C GLU A 77 22.43 -6.15 2.38
N LEU A 78 22.28 -5.63 3.60
CA LEU A 78 20.98 -5.62 4.25
C LEU A 78 20.04 -4.67 3.49
N PRO A 79 18.77 -5.07 3.18
CA PRO A 79 17.81 -4.17 2.57
C PRO A 79 17.70 -2.88 3.39
N ARG A 80 17.69 -1.76 2.71
CA ARG A 80 17.47 -0.44 3.30
C ARG A 80 16.04 0.02 3.08
N VAL A 81 15.55 0.88 3.96
CA VAL A 81 14.28 1.57 3.76
C VAL A 81 14.37 2.45 2.50
N LEU A 82 13.35 2.38 1.65
CA LEU A 82 13.25 3.25 0.48
C LEU A 82 12.83 4.67 0.90
N GLU A 83 13.39 5.63 0.18
CA GLU A 83 13.13 7.06 0.37
C GLU A 83 12.41 7.66 -0.84
N THR A 84 11.97 8.92 -0.69
CA THR A 84 11.31 9.67 -1.77
C THR A 84 12.13 9.73 -3.06
N GLY A 85 13.47 9.70 -2.97
CA GLY A 85 14.40 9.69 -4.11
C GLY A 85 14.49 8.36 -4.84
N ASP A 86 14.00 7.29 -4.24
CA ASP A 86 13.98 5.96 -4.85
C ASP A 86 12.81 5.78 -5.82
N VAL A 87 11.73 6.56 -5.67
CA VAL A 87 10.64 6.59 -6.64
C VAL A 87 11.12 7.27 -7.92
N LYS A 88 11.29 6.49 -8.99
CA LYS A 88 11.91 6.94 -10.25
C LYS A 88 10.94 7.61 -11.22
N ALA A 89 9.64 7.58 -10.94
CA ALA A 89 8.62 8.26 -11.72
C ALA A 89 8.03 9.44 -10.93
N ALA A 90 7.80 10.58 -11.61
CA ALA A 90 7.18 11.73 -10.99
C ALA A 90 5.73 11.43 -10.57
N ARG A 91 5.35 11.83 -9.36
CA ARG A 91 3.98 11.73 -8.85
C ARG A 91 3.17 12.98 -9.21
N VAL A 92 1.86 12.91 -9.19
CA VAL A 92 0.95 14.00 -9.63
C VAL A 92 1.32 15.37 -9.08
N TRP A 93 1.77 15.50 -7.85
CA TRP A 93 2.22 16.77 -7.25
C TRP A 93 3.63 17.20 -7.66
N GLU A 94 4.32 16.39 -8.47
CA GLU A 94 5.64 16.68 -9.05
C GLU A 94 5.55 16.95 -10.57
N TRP A 95 4.33 16.85 -11.17
CA TRP A 95 4.16 17.01 -12.61
C TRP A 95 4.25 18.47 -13.04
N PRO A 96 5.01 18.78 -14.09
CA PRO A 96 5.07 20.14 -14.65
C PRO A 96 3.70 20.68 -15.05
N GLU A 97 2.81 19.81 -15.56
CA GLU A 97 1.46 20.13 -16.01
C GLU A 97 0.55 20.63 -14.86
N LEU A 98 0.93 20.38 -13.62
CA LEU A 98 0.18 20.73 -12.41
C LEU A 98 0.94 21.70 -11.50
N SER A 99 2.09 22.23 -11.94
CA SER A 99 3.01 23.05 -11.13
C SER A 99 2.43 24.39 -10.68
N ASP A 100 1.39 24.88 -11.36
CA ASP A 100 0.63 26.09 -10.97
C ASP A 100 -0.35 25.84 -9.81
N LEU A 101 -0.68 24.59 -9.52
CA LEU A 101 -1.62 24.23 -8.47
C LEU A 101 -0.91 24.05 -7.13
N ARG A 102 -1.59 24.49 -6.07
CA ARG A 102 -1.10 24.33 -4.70
C ARG A 102 -1.59 23.00 -4.13
N PHE A 103 -0.65 22.11 -3.82
CA PHE A 103 -0.92 20.80 -3.20
C PHE A 103 -0.73 20.84 -1.69
N SER A 104 -1.58 20.13 -0.96
CA SER A 104 -1.33 19.67 0.41
C SER A 104 -1.37 18.14 0.42
N VAL A 105 -0.24 17.51 0.75
CA VAL A 105 -0.10 16.05 0.77
C VAL A 105 0.21 15.60 2.19
N VAL A 106 -0.61 14.70 2.74
CA VAL A 106 -0.49 14.25 4.12
C VAL A 106 -0.44 12.72 4.20
N ASN A 107 0.61 12.22 4.83
CA ASN A 107 0.75 10.82 5.24
C ASN A 107 0.80 9.81 4.08
N VAL A 108 1.29 10.19 2.91
CA VAL A 108 1.45 9.27 1.77
C VAL A 108 2.81 8.57 1.84
N GLN A 109 2.84 7.25 1.60
CA GLN A 109 4.05 6.44 1.63
C GLN A 109 5.09 6.89 0.59
N LEU A 110 6.36 6.60 0.87
CA LEU A 110 7.52 6.95 0.03
C LEU A 110 7.65 8.46 -0.26
N THR A 111 7.17 9.32 0.65
CA THR A 111 7.33 10.77 0.56
C THR A 111 8.45 11.31 1.45
N HIS A 112 9.07 10.47 2.28
CA HIS A 112 10.16 10.87 3.18
C HIS A 112 11.54 10.57 2.56
N PRO A 113 12.55 11.47 2.73
CA PRO A 113 12.48 12.83 3.25
C PRO A 113 11.68 13.76 2.31
N PRO A 114 11.11 14.87 2.86
CA PRO A 114 10.26 15.76 2.07
C PRO A 114 11.03 16.46 0.96
N LYS A 115 10.47 16.44 -0.26
CA LYS A 115 10.94 17.27 -1.37
C LYS A 115 10.11 18.56 -1.45
N PRO A 116 10.68 19.67 -1.93
CA PRO A 116 9.91 20.86 -2.23
C PRO A 116 8.81 20.62 -3.27
N LEU A 117 7.64 21.24 -3.05
CA LEU A 117 6.54 21.28 -4.01
C LEU A 117 5.84 22.65 -3.92
N ASN A 118 4.99 22.97 -4.88
CA ASN A 118 4.09 24.12 -4.75
C ASN A 118 3.00 23.78 -3.73
N GLY A 119 3.23 24.09 -2.44
CA GLY A 119 2.29 23.79 -1.38
C GLY A 119 2.91 23.24 -0.11
N ARG A 120 2.32 22.19 0.46
CA ARG A 120 2.67 21.64 1.76
C ARG A 120 2.71 20.10 1.73
N LEU A 121 3.65 19.53 2.44
CA LEU A 121 3.81 18.07 2.55
C LEU A 121 4.07 17.70 4.01
N VAL A 122 3.28 16.78 4.55
CA VAL A 122 3.60 16.01 5.75
C VAL A 122 3.88 14.58 5.33
N THR A 123 5.14 14.15 5.47
CA THR A 123 5.60 12.88 4.94
C THR A 123 5.15 11.67 5.77
N TYR A 124 5.25 10.49 5.18
CA TYR A 124 5.17 9.21 5.87
C TYR A 124 6.61 8.68 6.09
N PRO A 125 7.22 8.93 7.27
CA PRO A 125 8.56 8.42 7.57
C PRO A 125 8.46 6.99 8.08
N MET A 126 9.39 6.12 7.66
CA MET A 126 9.53 4.75 8.19
C MET A 126 10.49 4.67 9.38
N SER A 127 11.05 5.81 9.81
CA SER A 127 11.92 5.94 10.97
C SER A 127 11.74 7.31 11.62
N TYR A 128 12.14 7.47 12.86
CA TYR A 128 12.11 8.76 13.53
C TYR A 128 13.01 9.78 12.81
N SER A 129 12.45 10.93 12.48
CA SER A 129 13.11 12.03 11.79
C SER A 129 12.58 13.36 12.28
N LEU A 130 13.45 14.38 12.35
CA LEU A 130 13.06 15.77 12.65
C LEU A 130 12.67 16.57 11.40
N ASN A 131 12.89 16.02 10.20
CA ASN A 131 12.56 16.66 8.93
C ASN A 131 11.46 15.88 8.22
N THR A 132 10.24 16.02 8.70
CA THR A 132 9.07 15.24 8.22
C THR A 132 8.04 16.09 7.51
N SER A 133 8.35 17.36 7.21
CA SER A 133 7.41 18.24 6.50
C SER A 133 8.08 19.24 5.58
N TYR A 134 7.34 19.69 4.57
CA TYR A 134 7.68 20.84 3.74
C TYR A 134 6.51 21.84 3.73
N PRO A 135 6.76 23.13 4.00
CA PRO A 135 8.01 23.70 4.51
C PRO A 135 8.43 23.06 5.84
N ARG A 136 9.73 23.14 6.16
CA ARG A 136 10.27 22.51 7.39
C ARG A 136 9.61 23.01 8.68
N SER A 137 9.11 24.25 8.70
CA SER A 137 8.41 24.84 9.83
C SER A 137 6.95 24.37 9.96
N LEU A 138 6.37 23.71 8.96
CA LEU A 138 4.93 23.41 8.86
C LEU A 138 4.36 22.79 10.13
N LEU A 139 4.95 21.72 10.64
CA LEU A 139 4.42 21.04 11.84
C LEU A 139 4.59 21.87 13.10
N SER A 140 5.65 22.68 13.22
CA SER A 140 5.83 23.59 14.34
C SER A 140 4.83 24.78 14.28
N ASP A 141 4.50 25.24 13.08
CA ASP A 141 3.50 26.29 12.87
C ASP A 141 2.09 25.79 13.22
N LEU A 142 1.74 24.57 12.82
CA LEU A 142 0.49 23.91 13.20
C LEU A 142 0.42 23.70 14.71
N HIS A 143 1.49 23.24 15.34
CA HIS A 143 1.55 23.05 16.78
C HIS A 143 1.30 24.35 17.56
N ARG A 144 1.87 25.48 17.12
CA ARG A 144 1.60 26.81 17.73
C ARG A 144 0.13 27.23 17.61
N ARG A 145 -0.60 26.70 16.64
CA ARG A 145 -2.03 26.89 16.42
C ARG A 145 -2.89 25.86 17.16
N GLY A 146 -2.29 24.98 17.97
CA GLY A 146 -2.98 23.97 18.74
C GLY A 146 -3.23 22.64 18.00
N ILE A 147 -2.76 22.51 16.75
CA ILE A 147 -2.93 21.30 15.94
C ILE A 147 -1.69 20.41 16.08
N ARG A 148 -1.89 19.20 16.60
CA ARG A 148 -0.80 18.25 16.84
C ARG A 148 -0.88 17.11 15.84
N TYR A 149 0.12 16.99 15.00
CA TYR A 149 0.27 15.84 14.12
C TYR A 149 0.89 14.65 14.86
N ALA A 150 0.49 13.44 14.48
CA ALA A 150 1.09 12.20 14.95
C ALA A 150 1.44 11.32 13.75
N HIS A 151 2.70 10.88 13.68
CA HIS A 151 3.16 9.99 12.61
C HIS A 151 2.78 8.54 12.88
N ASP A 152 2.41 7.81 11.85
CA ASP A 152 2.10 6.39 11.91
C ASP A 152 3.26 5.53 12.40
N VAL A 153 4.50 5.94 12.11
CA VAL A 153 5.70 5.24 12.58
C VAL A 153 5.75 5.07 14.10
N THR A 154 4.98 5.86 14.85
CA THR A 154 4.84 5.73 16.31
C THR A 154 3.87 4.62 16.71
N LEU A 155 3.14 4.06 15.76
CA LEU A 155 2.04 3.11 16.00
C LEU A 155 2.49 1.68 15.66
N PHE A 156 3.10 1.00 16.63
CA PHE A 156 3.49 -0.40 16.52
C PHE A 156 2.82 -1.25 17.58
N TYR A 157 2.31 -2.43 17.17
CA TYR A 157 1.88 -3.43 18.12
C TYR A 157 3.09 -4.20 18.65
N THR A 158 3.44 -3.96 19.91
CA THR A 158 4.58 -4.58 20.59
C THR A 158 4.17 -5.57 21.69
N GLY A 159 2.84 -5.85 21.79
CA GLY A 159 2.25 -6.76 22.78
C GLY A 159 1.50 -6.05 23.91
N GLN A 160 1.22 -4.74 23.75
CA GLN A 160 0.29 -4.02 24.61
C GLN A 160 -1.14 -4.60 24.48
N PRO A 161 -2.05 -4.34 25.44
CA PRO A 161 -3.47 -4.72 25.30
C PRO A 161 -4.05 -4.15 24.00
N PHE A 162 -4.87 -4.94 23.30
CA PHE A 162 -5.47 -4.54 22.03
C PHE A 162 -6.32 -3.27 22.13
N ASP A 163 -7.03 -3.05 23.24
CA ASP A 163 -7.79 -1.80 23.45
C ASP A 163 -6.87 -0.57 23.52
N ALA A 164 -5.70 -0.69 24.17
CA ALA A 164 -4.72 0.39 24.21
C ALA A 164 -4.12 0.66 22.82
N PHE A 165 -3.83 -0.40 22.06
CA PHE A 165 -3.37 -0.27 20.67
C PHE A 165 -4.44 0.42 19.80
N ALA A 166 -5.70 0.00 19.89
CA ALA A 166 -6.79 0.62 19.17
C ALA A 166 -6.94 2.12 19.52
N GLN A 167 -6.92 2.47 20.81
CA GLN A 167 -6.99 3.87 21.27
C GLN A 167 -5.86 4.73 20.67
N ASP A 168 -4.62 4.20 20.63
CA ASP A 168 -3.50 4.88 20.00
C ASP A 168 -3.70 5.05 18.50
N ALA A 169 -4.23 4.05 17.80
CA ALA A 169 -4.55 4.12 16.38
C ALA A 169 -5.57 5.23 16.09
N TRP A 170 -6.64 5.33 16.88
CA TRP A 170 -7.62 6.41 16.78
C TRP A 170 -7.02 7.78 17.03
N ARG A 171 -6.18 7.89 18.06
CA ARG A 171 -5.49 9.15 18.38
C ARG A 171 -4.63 9.63 17.21
N VAL A 172 -3.87 8.71 16.58
CA VAL A 172 -3.04 9.01 15.41
C VAL A 172 -3.91 9.43 14.23
N ALA A 173 -4.93 8.65 13.89
CA ALA A 173 -5.82 8.92 12.76
C ALA A 173 -6.57 10.25 12.91
N SER A 174 -7.04 10.55 14.13
CA SER A 174 -7.71 11.84 14.42
C SER A 174 -6.75 13.02 14.24
N ALA A 175 -5.50 12.90 14.70
CA ALA A 175 -4.49 13.95 14.54
C ALA A 175 -4.12 14.17 13.07
N GLN A 176 -4.08 13.11 12.26
CA GLN A 176 -3.85 13.19 10.81
C GLN A 176 -5.03 13.87 10.11
N LEU A 177 -6.27 13.48 10.45
CA LEU A 177 -7.48 14.08 9.89
C LEU A 177 -7.60 15.58 10.25
N ASP A 178 -7.33 15.96 11.50
CA ASP A 178 -7.34 17.37 11.93
C ASP A 178 -6.30 18.20 11.16
N THR A 179 -5.12 17.63 10.96
CA THR A 179 -4.06 18.25 10.15
C THR A 179 -4.48 18.40 8.69
N ALA A 180 -5.04 17.36 8.09
CA ALA A 180 -5.53 17.40 6.72
C ALA A 180 -6.64 18.46 6.55
N PHE A 181 -7.61 18.50 7.46
CA PHE A 181 -8.69 19.48 7.46
C PHE A 181 -8.16 20.92 7.52
N GLU A 182 -7.20 21.18 8.40
CA GLU A 182 -6.58 22.50 8.54
C GLU A 182 -5.77 22.91 7.29
N LEU A 183 -5.04 21.97 6.69
CA LEU A 183 -4.25 22.24 5.49
C LEU A 183 -5.11 22.40 4.23
N ALA A 184 -6.31 21.85 4.23
CA ALA A 184 -7.22 21.93 3.08
C ALA A 184 -7.77 23.35 2.85
N ALA A 185 -7.82 24.21 3.89
CA ALA A 185 -8.41 25.57 3.81
C ALA A 185 -7.72 26.49 2.79
N ASP A 186 -6.46 26.24 2.43
CA ASP A 186 -5.70 27.08 1.50
C ASP A 186 -4.90 26.18 0.53
N THR A 187 -5.62 25.36 -0.23
CA THR A 187 -5.03 24.43 -1.19
C THR A 187 -5.94 24.22 -2.40
N ASP A 188 -5.36 23.99 -3.57
CA ASP A 188 -6.12 23.60 -4.76
C ASP A 188 -6.42 22.10 -4.75
N VAL A 189 -5.45 21.28 -4.31
CA VAL A 189 -5.55 19.82 -4.28
C VAL A 189 -5.11 19.28 -2.94
N MET A 190 -6.03 18.65 -2.22
CA MET A 190 -5.75 17.96 -0.96
C MET A 190 -5.63 16.46 -1.20
N ILE A 191 -4.52 15.87 -0.75
CA ILE A 191 -4.29 14.42 -0.76
C ILE A 191 -4.01 14.00 0.68
N VAL A 192 -4.80 13.06 1.20
CA VAL A 192 -4.62 12.52 2.56
C VAL A 192 -4.75 11.00 2.57
N ASN A 193 -3.84 10.34 3.27
CA ASN A 193 -3.91 8.91 3.52
C ASN A 193 -4.43 8.66 4.95
N LEU A 194 -5.52 7.92 5.05
CA LEU A 194 -6.15 7.47 6.28
C LEU A 194 -5.82 6.00 6.52
N THR A 195 -4.84 5.74 7.37
CA THR A 195 -4.25 4.41 7.58
C THR A 195 -4.94 3.59 8.68
N LEU A 196 -5.98 4.11 9.34
CA LEU A 196 -6.60 3.50 10.51
C LEU A 196 -7.09 2.08 10.26
N ILE A 197 -7.78 1.85 9.13
CA ILE A 197 -8.34 0.53 8.82
C ILE A 197 -7.22 -0.49 8.69
N ASP A 198 -6.18 -0.17 7.93
CA ASP A 198 -5.01 -1.05 7.78
C ASP A 198 -4.40 -1.41 9.14
N ARG A 199 -4.11 -0.39 9.96
CA ARG A 199 -3.45 -0.58 11.26
C ARG A 199 -4.20 -1.50 12.20
N VAL A 200 -5.51 -1.31 12.35
CA VAL A 200 -6.30 -2.16 13.25
C VAL A 200 -6.60 -3.52 12.63
N SER A 201 -6.73 -3.62 11.31
CA SER A 201 -7.06 -4.86 10.61
C SER A 201 -5.96 -5.90 10.72
N HIS A 202 -4.69 -5.51 10.76
CA HIS A 202 -3.60 -6.46 10.96
C HIS A 202 -3.77 -7.30 12.23
N PHE A 203 -4.26 -6.73 13.33
CA PHE A 203 -4.28 -7.39 14.64
C PHE A 203 -5.69 -7.72 15.15
N LEU A 204 -6.70 -6.99 14.72
CA LEU A 204 -8.06 -7.08 15.25
C LEU A 204 -9.08 -7.65 14.25
N TRP A 205 -8.61 -8.16 13.10
CA TRP A 205 -9.50 -8.80 12.12
C TRP A 205 -10.24 -10.01 12.68
N TYR A 206 -9.67 -10.70 13.66
CA TYR A 206 -10.31 -11.85 14.32
C TYR A 206 -11.68 -11.51 14.91
N GLU A 207 -11.94 -10.25 15.29
CA GLU A 207 -13.25 -9.80 15.77
C GLU A 207 -14.33 -9.88 14.69
N MET A 208 -13.96 -9.78 13.40
CA MET A 208 -14.87 -9.94 12.27
C MET A 208 -15.46 -11.35 12.15
N ARG A 209 -14.82 -12.34 12.81
CA ARG A 209 -15.28 -13.73 12.84
C ARG A 209 -16.19 -14.01 14.04
N GLN A 210 -16.26 -13.08 14.99
CA GLN A 210 -17.09 -13.21 16.20
C GLN A 210 -18.48 -12.67 15.90
N ASP A 211 -19.48 -13.54 16.08
CA ASP A 211 -20.89 -13.13 15.92
C ASP A 211 -21.41 -12.61 17.27
N ASP A 212 -20.87 -11.49 17.73
CA ASP A 212 -21.33 -10.78 18.93
C ASP A 212 -22.19 -9.57 18.54
N PRO A 213 -23.53 -9.70 18.61
CA PRO A 213 -24.43 -8.59 18.25
C PRO A 213 -24.32 -7.39 19.21
N ALA A 214 -23.75 -7.56 20.40
CA ALA A 214 -23.62 -6.50 21.39
C ALA A 214 -22.38 -5.62 21.16
N ARG A 215 -21.39 -6.09 20.37
CA ARG A 215 -20.14 -5.37 20.13
C ARG A 215 -19.86 -5.23 18.64
N ARG A 216 -19.81 -3.97 18.15
CA ARG A 216 -19.33 -3.70 16.80
C ARG A 216 -17.82 -3.93 16.74
N PRO A 217 -17.30 -4.80 15.85
CA PRO A 217 -15.87 -5.05 15.68
C PRO A 217 -15.06 -3.76 15.49
N VAL A 218 -13.87 -3.70 16.08
CA VAL A 218 -12.98 -2.53 16.01
C VAL A 218 -12.66 -2.17 14.54
N VAL A 219 -12.47 -3.15 13.68
CA VAL A 219 -12.28 -2.94 12.24
C VAL A 219 -13.48 -2.18 11.63
N LEU A 220 -14.72 -2.57 11.94
CA LEU A 220 -15.91 -1.88 11.42
C LEU A 220 -16.08 -0.48 12.01
N GLN A 221 -15.65 -0.24 13.26
CA GLN A 221 -15.60 1.12 13.82
C GLN A 221 -14.59 2.00 13.06
N ALA A 222 -13.47 1.43 12.56
CA ALA A 222 -12.53 2.15 11.71
C ALA A 222 -13.15 2.51 10.34
N TYR A 223 -14.01 1.65 9.78
CA TYR A 223 -14.81 2.00 8.59
C TYR A 223 -15.76 3.18 8.87
N ASP A 224 -16.45 3.17 10.04
CA ASP A 224 -17.30 4.29 10.46
C ASP A 224 -16.49 5.61 10.61
N PHE A 225 -15.25 5.51 11.12
CA PHE A 225 -14.36 6.66 11.20
C PHE A 225 -14.01 7.22 9.83
N VAL A 226 -13.67 6.36 8.84
CA VAL A 226 -13.34 6.80 7.47
C VAL A 226 -14.57 7.42 6.80
N ASP A 227 -15.77 6.86 6.97
CA ASP A 227 -17.01 7.45 6.46
C ASP A 227 -17.24 8.87 7.03
N ALA A 228 -17.06 9.02 8.36
CA ALA A 228 -17.17 10.32 9.03
C ALA A 228 -16.07 11.31 8.59
N ALA A 229 -14.85 10.82 8.35
CA ALA A 229 -13.73 11.61 7.84
C ALA A 229 -14.02 12.14 6.43
N CYS A 230 -14.52 11.27 5.54
CA CYS A 230 -14.94 11.66 4.19
C CYS A 230 -16.02 12.75 4.24
N ARG A 231 -17.03 12.59 5.10
CA ARG A 231 -18.08 13.61 5.30
C ARG A 231 -17.51 14.93 5.82
N ARG A 232 -16.61 14.88 6.80
CA ARG A 232 -15.97 16.07 7.37
C ARG A 232 -15.13 16.81 6.33
N LEU A 233 -14.33 16.10 5.53
CA LEU A 233 -13.53 16.71 4.46
C LEU A 233 -14.40 17.22 3.32
N GLN A 234 -15.50 16.54 3.00
CA GLN A 234 -16.48 16.98 2.00
C GLN A 234 -17.16 18.31 2.39
N SER A 235 -17.26 18.64 3.70
CA SER A 235 -17.81 19.93 4.14
C SER A 235 -16.97 21.14 3.74
N LEU A 236 -15.77 20.91 3.20
CA LEU A 236 -14.92 21.94 2.58
C LEU A 236 -15.33 22.28 1.15
N GLU A 237 -16.39 21.64 0.64
CA GLU A 237 -17.00 21.85 -0.67
C GLU A 237 -15.98 21.76 -1.83
N PRO A 238 -15.23 20.64 -1.98
CA PRO A 238 -14.38 20.45 -3.14
C PRO A 238 -15.20 20.31 -4.42
N ASP A 239 -14.68 20.80 -5.55
CA ASP A 239 -15.33 20.63 -6.86
C ASP A 239 -15.42 19.15 -7.27
N ALA A 240 -14.45 18.34 -6.82
CA ALA A 240 -14.43 16.90 -7.03
C ALA A 240 -13.79 16.17 -5.84
N THR A 241 -14.29 14.96 -5.55
CA THR A 241 -13.71 14.06 -4.53
C THR A 241 -13.41 12.70 -5.16
N LEU A 242 -12.18 12.21 -4.96
CA LEU A 242 -11.76 10.86 -5.31
C LEU A 242 -11.38 10.13 -4.02
N VAL A 243 -12.00 8.99 -3.75
CA VAL A 243 -11.66 8.11 -2.64
C VAL A 243 -11.25 6.77 -3.21
N PHE A 244 -10.12 6.22 -2.77
CA PHE A 244 -9.70 4.89 -3.20
C PHE A 244 -8.99 4.13 -2.09
N SER A 245 -8.97 2.81 -2.21
CA SER A 245 -8.11 1.93 -1.45
C SER A 245 -7.25 1.14 -2.42
N GLU A 246 -5.94 1.22 -2.27
CA GLU A 246 -4.94 0.57 -3.13
C GLU A 246 -4.69 -0.88 -2.75
N ILE A 247 -5.30 -1.36 -1.67
CA ILE A 247 -5.32 -2.74 -1.18
C ILE A 247 -6.66 -3.04 -0.51
N GLY A 248 -7.10 -4.30 -0.56
CA GLY A 248 -8.15 -4.81 0.31
C GLY A 248 -7.57 -5.46 1.56
N PHE A 249 -8.45 -6.04 2.38
CA PHE A 249 -8.08 -6.70 3.62
C PHE A 249 -8.94 -7.93 3.89
N GLY A 250 -8.37 -8.94 4.57
CA GLY A 250 -9.13 -10.13 4.91
C GLY A 250 -8.43 -11.02 5.93
N ASP A 251 -9.05 -12.15 6.23
CA ASP A 251 -8.56 -13.12 7.20
C ASP A 251 -7.12 -13.55 6.94
N LEU A 252 -6.34 -13.70 8.02
CA LEU A 252 -5.04 -14.34 8.04
C LEU A 252 -5.10 -15.58 8.95
N ASP A 253 -4.79 -16.75 8.39
CA ASP A 253 -4.59 -17.99 9.17
C ASP A 253 -3.14 -18.12 9.65
N GLY A 254 -2.21 -17.50 8.92
CA GLY A 254 -0.79 -17.45 9.22
C GLY A 254 0.03 -17.24 7.97
N PHE A 255 1.30 -16.88 8.15
CA PHE A 255 2.24 -16.77 7.03
C PHE A 255 2.87 -18.12 6.70
N HIS A 256 3.14 -18.34 5.41
CA HIS A 256 3.88 -19.50 4.94
C HIS A 256 5.33 -19.11 4.63
N SER A 257 6.31 -19.84 5.21
CA SER A 257 7.73 -19.63 4.92
C SER A 257 8.14 -20.43 3.69
N ILE A 258 8.41 -19.75 2.60
CA ILE A 258 8.99 -20.37 1.40
C ILE A 258 10.45 -20.71 1.65
N ASP A 259 11.19 -19.91 2.44
CA ASP A 259 12.57 -20.21 2.82
C ASP A 259 12.69 -21.58 3.51
N ALA A 260 11.75 -21.95 4.38
CA ALA A 260 11.75 -23.28 4.99
C ALA A 260 11.60 -24.41 3.93
N ALA A 261 10.77 -24.20 2.92
CA ALA A 261 10.64 -25.15 1.82
C ALA A 261 11.89 -25.19 0.92
N LEU A 262 12.49 -24.03 0.61
CA LEU A 262 13.75 -23.96 -0.14
C LEU A 262 14.90 -24.67 0.59
N GLN A 263 14.99 -24.54 1.91
CA GLN A 263 15.98 -25.26 2.73
C GLN A 263 15.74 -26.77 2.67
N ALA A 264 14.51 -27.22 2.87
CA ALA A 264 14.14 -28.64 2.80
C ALA A 264 14.42 -29.24 1.40
N GLY A 265 14.27 -28.43 0.35
CA GLY A 265 14.57 -28.79 -1.04
C GLY A 265 16.05 -28.68 -1.44
N GLY A 266 16.93 -28.22 -0.55
CA GLY A 266 18.36 -28.04 -0.83
C GLY A 266 18.69 -26.84 -1.73
N LEU A 267 17.72 -25.94 -1.97
CA LEU A 267 17.89 -24.72 -2.78
C LEU A 267 18.34 -23.53 -1.96
N GLN A 268 18.26 -23.62 -0.63
CA GLN A 268 18.79 -22.62 0.30
C GLN A 268 19.68 -23.30 1.35
N VAL A 269 20.82 -22.70 1.65
CA VAL A 269 21.81 -23.16 2.61
C VAL A 269 22.00 -22.12 3.69
N LEU A 270 22.00 -22.54 4.95
CA LEU A 270 22.34 -21.68 6.08
C LEU A 270 23.81 -21.79 6.42
N ALA A 271 24.42 -20.67 6.78
CA ALA A 271 25.74 -20.61 7.41
C ALA A 271 25.66 -21.05 8.89
N GLY A 272 26.82 -21.23 9.53
CA GLY A 272 26.88 -21.71 10.91
C GLY A 272 26.26 -20.77 11.95
N ASP A 273 26.03 -19.50 11.60
CA ASP A 273 25.35 -18.50 12.41
C ASP A 273 23.82 -18.43 12.17
N GLY A 274 23.30 -19.34 11.31
CA GLY A 274 21.90 -19.40 10.94
C GLY A 274 21.45 -18.37 9.89
N GLN A 275 22.36 -17.58 9.33
CA GLN A 275 22.06 -16.70 8.20
C GLN A 275 22.10 -17.48 6.89
N VAL A 276 21.40 -16.96 5.86
CA VAL A 276 21.46 -17.54 4.53
C VAL A 276 22.86 -17.36 3.94
N ASP A 277 23.49 -18.47 3.55
CA ASP A 277 24.73 -18.45 2.78
C ASP A 277 24.42 -18.14 1.31
N CYS A 278 24.46 -16.87 0.94
CA CYS A 278 24.13 -16.41 -0.40
C CYS A 278 25.00 -17.05 -1.50
N ALA A 279 26.25 -17.39 -1.20
CA ALA A 279 27.16 -18.02 -2.17
C ALA A 279 26.77 -19.47 -2.49
N ARG A 280 26.20 -20.17 -1.51
CA ARG A 280 25.80 -21.58 -1.62
C ARG A 280 24.31 -21.76 -1.93
N SER A 281 23.49 -20.74 -1.70
CA SER A 281 22.05 -20.77 -1.95
C SER A 281 21.74 -20.47 -3.41
N LEU A 282 20.72 -21.13 -3.95
CA LEU A 282 20.18 -20.82 -5.27
C LEU A 282 19.07 -19.77 -5.19
N ALA A 283 18.27 -19.77 -4.12
CA ALA A 283 17.15 -18.87 -3.95
C ALA A 283 16.87 -18.54 -2.47
N MET A 284 16.22 -17.39 -2.21
CA MET A 284 15.67 -17.01 -0.90
C MET A 284 14.50 -16.07 -1.04
N GLU A 285 13.60 -16.05 -0.04
CA GLU A 285 12.57 -15.01 0.07
C GLU A 285 13.22 -13.63 0.24
N THR A 286 12.65 -12.63 -0.39
CA THR A 286 13.04 -11.23 -0.18
C THR A 286 12.24 -10.61 0.96
N VAL A 287 12.30 -9.30 1.09
CA VAL A 287 11.62 -8.55 2.15
C VAL A 287 10.11 -8.83 2.19
N GLN A 288 9.54 -8.79 3.39
CA GLN A 288 8.10 -8.98 3.59
C GLN A 288 7.28 -8.03 2.71
N GLY A 289 6.13 -8.51 2.23
CA GLY A 289 5.20 -7.77 1.38
C GLY A 289 5.59 -7.71 -0.09
N SER A 290 6.83 -8.07 -0.48
CA SER A 290 7.24 -8.09 -1.89
C SER A 290 6.75 -9.31 -2.65
N HIS A 291 6.35 -10.38 -1.96
CA HIS A 291 6.06 -11.71 -2.54
C HIS A 291 7.19 -12.23 -3.45
N GLY A 292 8.41 -11.79 -3.18
CA GLY A 292 9.55 -11.98 -4.06
C GLY A 292 10.48 -13.10 -3.65
N ILE A 293 11.04 -13.77 -4.65
CA ILE A 293 12.13 -14.73 -4.49
C ILE A 293 13.33 -14.20 -5.28
N ALA A 294 14.41 -13.92 -4.57
CA ALA A 294 15.71 -13.58 -5.14
C ALA A 294 16.46 -14.85 -5.50
N LEU A 295 17.09 -14.90 -6.67
CA LEU A 295 17.95 -15.99 -7.10
C LEU A 295 19.44 -15.59 -6.91
N ARG A 296 20.33 -16.57 -7.04
CA ARG A 296 21.79 -16.41 -6.81
C ARG A 296 22.38 -15.17 -7.49
N GLY A 297 21.95 -14.86 -8.73
CA GLY A 297 22.41 -13.66 -9.43
C GLY A 297 22.09 -12.37 -8.66
N ASP A 298 20.86 -12.25 -8.14
CA ASP A 298 20.45 -11.11 -7.31
C ASP A 298 21.18 -11.13 -5.96
N LEU A 299 21.34 -12.31 -5.34
CA LEU A 299 21.96 -12.48 -4.03
C LEU A 299 23.45 -12.08 -4.01
N LEU A 300 24.13 -12.19 -5.13
CA LEU A 300 25.55 -11.85 -5.28
C LEU A 300 25.78 -10.47 -5.91
N GLY A 301 24.74 -9.64 -6.04
CA GLY A 301 24.84 -8.31 -6.66
C GLY A 301 25.02 -8.35 -8.19
N GLY A 302 24.79 -9.51 -8.81
CA GLY A 302 24.82 -9.68 -10.26
C GLY A 302 23.56 -9.25 -10.96
N HIS A 303 23.59 -9.23 -12.28
CA HIS A 303 22.44 -8.91 -13.12
C HIS A 303 21.79 -10.19 -13.68
N GLY A 304 20.86 -10.73 -12.91
CA GLY A 304 20.01 -11.83 -13.33
C GLY A 304 20.54 -13.22 -13.00
N ALA A 305 19.62 -14.16 -12.86
CA ALA A 305 19.90 -15.59 -12.74
C ALA A 305 20.05 -16.21 -14.13
N ARG A 306 20.70 -17.35 -14.22
CA ARG A 306 20.71 -18.15 -15.46
C ARG A 306 19.32 -18.74 -15.71
N ASP A 307 18.88 -18.83 -16.95
CA ASP A 307 17.55 -19.37 -17.29
C ASP A 307 17.29 -20.74 -16.65
N SER A 308 18.31 -21.62 -16.62
CA SER A 308 18.20 -22.93 -15.99
C SER A 308 17.97 -22.87 -14.47
N GLU A 309 18.51 -21.86 -13.78
CA GLU A 309 18.28 -21.64 -12.35
C GLU A 309 16.87 -21.10 -12.11
N VAL A 310 16.39 -20.21 -12.99
CA VAL A 310 15.00 -19.71 -12.96
C VAL A 310 14.03 -20.87 -13.14
N ASP A 311 14.24 -21.73 -14.13
CA ASP A 311 13.36 -22.86 -14.43
C ASP A 311 13.34 -23.88 -13.28
N GLU A 312 14.51 -24.18 -12.69
CA GLU A 312 14.64 -25.09 -11.54
C GLU A 312 13.85 -24.59 -10.33
N VAL A 313 14.08 -23.33 -9.94
CA VAL A 313 13.39 -22.74 -8.77
C VAL A 313 11.91 -22.57 -9.05
N ARG A 314 11.51 -22.15 -10.26
CA ARG A 314 10.10 -22.02 -10.65
C ARG A 314 9.38 -23.35 -10.56
N ALA A 315 9.96 -24.41 -11.12
CA ALA A 315 9.38 -25.75 -11.08
C ALA A 315 9.23 -26.26 -9.63
N PHE A 316 10.25 -26.05 -8.81
CA PHE A 316 10.19 -26.40 -7.39
C PHE A 316 9.05 -25.66 -6.68
N LEU A 317 8.95 -24.36 -6.83
CA LEU A 317 7.93 -23.53 -6.19
C LEU A 317 6.50 -23.92 -6.64
N GLN A 318 6.30 -24.18 -7.92
CA GLN A 318 5.00 -24.63 -8.47
C GLN A 318 4.58 -26.02 -7.96
N ALA A 319 5.54 -26.85 -7.58
CA ALA A 319 5.30 -28.18 -7.04
C ALA A 319 4.96 -28.17 -5.55
N LEU A 320 5.13 -27.05 -4.83
CA LEU A 320 4.87 -26.97 -3.39
C LEU A 320 3.41 -27.25 -3.05
N ARG A 321 3.23 -28.11 -2.06
CA ARG A 321 1.90 -28.48 -1.54
C ARG A 321 1.90 -28.38 0.00
N PHE A 322 0.74 -28.01 0.55
CA PHE A 322 0.46 -28.18 1.98
C PHE A 322 0.26 -29.67 2.30
N ASP A 323 0.24 -30.00 3.59
CA ASP A 323 0.06 -31.39 4.06
C ASP A 323 -1.26 -32.04 3.59
N ASP A 324 -2.27 -31.22 3.30
CA ASP A 324 -3.56 -31.65 2.75
C ASP A 324 -3.55 -31.85 1.22
N GLY A 325 -2.39 -31.68 0.57
CA GLY A 325 -2.21 -31.79 -0.86
C GLY A 325 -2.61 -30.58 -1.69
N THR A 326 -3.14 -29.51 -1.06
CA THR A 326 -3.50 -28.28 -1.79
C THR A 326 -2.26 -27.49 -2.21
N PRO A 327 -2.31 -26.77 -3.35
CA PRO A 327 -1.18 -25.95 -3.77
C PRO A 327 -0.84 -24.84 -2.76
N VAL A 328 0.43 -24.60 -2.52
CA VAL A 328 0.91 -23.43 -1.74
C VAL A 328 0.77 -22.15 -2.58
N LEU A 329 1.13 -22.21 -3.85
CA LEU A 329 1.16 -21.08 -4.76
C LEU A 329 0.17 -21.28 -5.92
N ALA A 330 -0.56 -20.23 -6.28
CA ALA A 330 -1.42 -20.19 -7.46
C ALA A 330 -0.59 -19.98 -8.73
N SER A 331 0.45 -19.13 -8.63
CA SER A 331 1.34 -18.83 -9.76
C SER A 331 2.72 -18.38 -9.29
N VAL A 332 3.71 -18.57 -10.18
CA VAL A 332 5.08 -18.08 -10.03
C VAL A 332 5.46 -17.40 -11.35
N HIS A 333 5.72 -16.10 -11.27
CA HIS A 333 6.04 -15.27 -12.43
C HIS A 333 7.48 -14.81 -12.40
N HIS A 334 8.11 -14.73 -13.56
CA HIS A 334 9.35 -13.98 -13.70
C HIS A 334 9.01 -12.47 -13.70
N ARG A 335 9.88 -11.64 -13.14
CA ARG A 335 9.67 -10.18 -13.07
C ARG A 335 9.37 -9.53 -14.43
N ASP A 336 9.98 -10.05 -15.51
CA ASP A 336 9.77 -9.53 -16.87
C ASP A 336 8.41 -9.90 -17.48
N GLU A 337 7.68 -10.84 -16.87
CA GLU A 337 6.30 -11.19 -17.23
C GLU A 337 5.30 -10.21 -16.62
N LEU A 338 5.65 -9.58 -15.49
CA LEU A 338 4.76 -8.70 -14.72
C LEU A 338 5.09 -7.22 -14.90
N TYR A 339 6.37 -6.87 -15.05
CA TYR A 339 6.83 -5.50 -14.99
C TYR A 339 7.53 -5.07 -16.27
N VAL A 340 7.19 -3.86 -16.75
CA VAL A 340 7.78 -3.24 -17.93
C VAL A 340 8.45 -1.93 -17.53
N GLY A 341 9.66 -1.69 -18.01
CA GLY A 341 10.40 -0.44 -17.77
C GLY A 341 11.83 -0.65 -17.33
N ASP A 342 12.59 0.44 -17.25
CA ASP A 342 14.03 0.43 -17.03
C ASP A 342 14.44 -0.01 -15.62
N HIS A 343 13.50 0.07 -14.66
CA HIS A 343 13.74 -0.27 -13.26
C HIS A 343 13.19 -1.65 -12.84
N ARG A 344 12.66 -2.46 -13.80
CA ARG A 344 12.15 -3.81 -13.50
C ARG A 344 13.22 -4.73 -12.90
N HIS A 345 14.51 -4.46 -13.21
CA HIS A 345 15.63 -5.20 -12.66
C HIS A 345 15.79 -5.05 -11.13
N LEU A 346 15.14 -4.04 -10.52
CA LEU A 346 15.10 -3.86 -9.07
C LEU A 346 14.06 -4.78 -8.40
N ALA A 347 13.14 -5.39 -9.16
CA ALA A 347 12.24 -6.41 -8.64
C ALA A 347 13.00 -7.70 -8.31
N PRO A 348 12.50 -8.51 -7.35
CA PRO A 348 12.96 -9.89 -7.19
C PRO A 348 12.86 -10.66 -8.50
N THR A 349 13.70 -11.66 -8.73
CA THR A 349 13.69 -12.44 -9.97
C THR A 349 12.35 -13.12 -10.19
N LEU A 350 11.78 -13.75 -9.14
CA LEU A 350 10.46 -14.37 -9.22
C LEU A 350 9.51 -13.69 -8.24
N ILE A 351 8.25 -13.57 -8.65
CA ILE A 351 7.14 -13.08 -7.84
C ILE A 351 6.11 -14.20 -7.72
N VAL A 352 5.68 -14.49 -6.49
CA VAL A 352 4.76 -15.57 -6.20
C VAL A 352 3.39 -15.04 -5.77
N LYS A 353 2.33 -15.70 -6.24
CA LYS A 353 0.96 -15.47 -5.76
C LYS A 353 0.53 -16.67 -4.91
N PRO A 354 0.09 -16.48 -3.65
CA PRO A 354 -0.41 -17.57 -2.83
C PRO A 354 -1.70 -18.17 -3.41
N ALA A 355 -1.86 -19.48 -3.32
CA ALA A 355 -3.11 -20.14 -3.71
C ALA A 355 -4.24 -19.88 -2.69
N ASN A 356 -3.86 -19.68 -1.42
CA ASN A 356 -4.76 -19.27 -0.36
C ASN A 356 -4.33 -17.91 0.19
N ALA A 357 -5.14 -16.88 -0.07
CA ALA A 357 -4.87 -15.51 0.39
C ALA A 357 -4.82 -15.37 1.93
N LYS A 358 -5.30 -16.37 2.69
CA LYS A 358 -5.17 -16.42 4.15
C LYS A 358 -3.79 -16.93 4.62
N ARG A 359 -2.95 -17.41 3.70
CA ARG A 359 -1.61 -17.94 3.96
C ARG A 359 -0.58 -17.33 3.00
N PRO A 360 -0.39 -15.99 3.04
CA PRO A 360 0.56 -15.32 2.18
C PRO A 360 2.01 -15.71 2.51
N PRO A 361 2.97 -15.44 1.59
CA PRO A 361 4.39 -15.61 1.85
C PRO A 361 4.84 -14.80 3.06
N LEU A 362 5.73 -15.36 3.88
CA LEU A 362 6.25 -14.69 5.05
C LEU A 362 7.19 -13.54 4.68
N GLY A 363 8.01 -13.75 3.67
CA GLY A 363 9.18 -12.91 3.40
C GLY A 363 10.29 -13.09 4.43
N ASP A 364 11.42 -12.48 4.21
CA ASP A 364 12.55 -12.55 5.13
C ASP A 364 12.20 -11.95 6.51
N PRO A 365 12.17 -12.75 7.58
CA PRO A 365 11.73 -12.31 8.90
C PRO A 365 12.69 -11.35 9.60
N ARG A 366 13.92 -11.18 9.11
CA ARG A 366 14.93 -10.32 9.72
C ARG A 366 14.51 -8.85 9.83
N TRP A 367 13.63 -8.40 8.94
CA TRP A 367 13.17 -7.01 8.84
C TRP A 367 12.01 -6.66 9.76
N ALA A 368 11.23 -7.66 10.18
CA ALA A 368 10.04 -7.44 10.99
C ALA A 368 10.24 -7.87 12.46
N ARG A 369 11.43 -7.79 12.99
CA ARG A 369 11.75 -8.17 14.37
C ARG A 369 10.93 -7.42 15.42
N HIS A 370 10.41 -6.25 15.09
CA HIS A 370 9.61 -5.41 15.98
C HIS A 370 8.11 -5.69 15.90
N VAL A 371 7.65 -6.44 14.90
CA VAL A 371 6.23 -6.76 14.72
C VAL A 371 5.97 -8.17 15.26
N ARG A 372 5.02 -8.31 16.19
CA ARG A 372 4.57 -9.63 16.65
C ARG A 372 3.66 -10.26 15.59
N ARG A 373 4.25 -10.90 14.59
CA ARG A 373 3.54 -11.56 13.49
C ARG A 373 2.55 -12.63 13.97
N THR A 374 2.85 -13.32 15.05
CA THR A 374 1.98 -14.33 15.65
C THR A 374 0.67 -13.76 16.21
N ALA A 375 0.59 -12.44 16.40
CA ALA A 375 -0.62 -11.76 16.84
C ALA A 375 -1.44 -11.19 15.67
N GLN A 376 -0.94 -11.25 14.43
CA GLN A 376 -1.68 -10.79 13.27
C GLN A 376 -2.83 -11.75 12.94
N SER A 377 -3.98 -11.18 12.62
CA SER A 377 -5.22 -11.93 12.30
C SER A 377 -5.83 -11.51 10.95
N GLY A 378 -5.31 -10.45 10.34
CA GLY A 378 -5.69 -9.97 9.03
C GLY A 378 -4.48 -9.62 8.17
N TRP A 379 -4.66 -9.67 6.83
CA TRP A 379 -3.64 -9.34 5.85
C TRP A 379 -4.25 -8.83 4.55
N HIS A 380 -3.44 -8.19 3.75
CA HIS A 380 -3.83 -7.52 2.50
C HIS A 380 -4.47 -8.45 1.48
N ARG A 381 -5.31 -7.86 0.60
CA ARG A 381 -5.92 -8.49 -0.57
C ARG A 381 -5.64 -7.66 -1.82
N ASP A 382 -5.67 -8.32 -2.97
CA ASP A 382 -5.33 -7.75 -4.28
C ASP A 382 -6.48 -6.98 -4.95
N GLN A 383 -7.56 -6.70 -4.22
CA GLN A 383 -8.67 -5.91 -4.71
C GLN A 383 -8.99 -4.77 -3.76
N GLY A 384 -8.92 -3.55 -4.26
CA GLY A 384 -9.36 -2.33 -3.60
C GLY A 384 -10.60 -1.75 -4.28
N PHE A 385 -10.79 -0.44 -4.15
CA PHE A 385 -11.87 0.28 -4.84
C PHE A 385 -11.44 1.70 -5.20
N VAL A 386 -12.18 2.29 -6.13
CA VAL A 386 -12.15 3.71 -6.44
C VAL A 386 -13.58 4.27 -6.54
N LEU A 387 -13.79 5.42 -5.90
CA LEU A 387 -15.02 6.19 -5.94
C LEU A 387 -14.68 7.62 -6.36
N VAL A 388 -15.40 8.14 -7.37
CA VAL A 388 -15.26 9.51 -7.83
C VAL A 388 -16.59 10.23 -7.73
N ASP A 389 -16.67 11.23 -6.87
CA ASP A 389 -17.80 12.14 -6.73
C ASP A 389 -17.46 13.47 -7.43
N SER A 390 -17.97 13.63 -8.65
CA SER A 390 -17.73 14.79 -9.50
C SER A 390 -18.88 14.99 -10.49
N ALA A 391 -18.78 16.06 -11.29
CA ALA A 391 -19.71 16.28 -12.41
C ALA A 391 -19.54 15.26 -13.56
N HIS A 392 -18.41 14.53 -13.58
CA HIS A 392 -18.07 13.54 -14.61
C HIS A 392 -18.47 12.13 -14.17
N ALA A 393 -19.08 11.35 -15.04
CA ALA A 393 -19.34 9.94 -14.80
C ALA A 393 -18.15 9.08 -15.23
N MET A 394 -18.01 7.90 -14.62
CA MET A 394 -17.01 6.92 -15.04
C MET A 394 -17.28 6.44 -16.48
N ALA A 395 -16.20 6.25 -17.25
CA ALA A 395 -16.24 6.01 -18.69
C ALA A 395 -16.85 4.67 -19.07
N ASP A 396 -16.54 3.61 -18.36
CA ASP A 396 -17.09 2.27 -18.58
C ASP A 396 -17.35 1.60 -17.23
N PRO A 397 -18.58 1.23 -16.89
CA PRO A 397 -18.89 0.55 -15.64
C PRO A 397 -18.56 -0.95 -15.65
N SER A 398 -18.17 -1.54 -16.78
CA SER A 398 -17.81 -2.95 -16.86
C SER A 398 -16.31 -3.18 -16.57
N GLY A 399 -16.00 -4.04 -15.62
CA GLY A 399 -14.63 -4.42 -15.25
C GLY A 399 -14.00 -3.56 -14.14
N ASP A 400 -12.95 -4.11 -13.55
CA ASP A 400 -12.20 -3.45 -12.48
C ASP A 400 -11.33 -2.31 -13.03
N ALA A 401 -11.22 -1.24 -12.25
CA ALA A 401 -10.26 -0.17 -12.50
C ALA A 401 -8.83 -0.67 -12.22
N GLN A 402 -7.83 0.04 -12.77
CA GLN A 402 -6.41 -0.26 -12.55
C GLN A 402 -5.74 0.89 -11.79
N LEU A 403 -4.76 0.60 -10.94
CA LEU A 403 -4.03 1.60 -10.16
C LEU A 403 -3.42 2.71 -11.03
N GLN A 404 -2.90 2.36 -12.21
CA GLN A 404 -2.32 3.33 -13.16
C GLN A 404 -3.32 4.37 -13.68
N GLN A 405 -4.63 4.14 -13.51
CA GLN A 405 -5.67 5.08 -13.92
C GLN A 405 -5.93 6.19 -12.89
N ILE A 406 -5.44 6.07 -11.65
CA ILE A 406 -5.68 7.06 -10.58
C ILE A 406 -5.05 8.41 -10.93
N ALA A 407 -3.74 8.45 -11.26
CA ALA A 407 -3.04 9.69 -11.59
C ALA A 407 -3.66 10.45 -12.79
N PRO A 408 -3.94 9.81 -13.95
CA PRO A 408 -4.63 10.49 -15.06
C PRO A 408 -6.06 10.90 -14.72
N THR A 409 -6.74 10.19 -13.81
CA THR A 409 -8.08 10.60 -13.33
C THR A 409 -7.98 11.87 -12.48
N ILE A 410 -6.98 11.98 -11.60
CA ILE A 410 -6.74 13.22 -10.85
C ILE A 410 -6.48 14.39 -11.80
N ALA A 411 -5.64 14.23 -12.83
CA ALA A 411 -5.39 15.27 -13.81
C ALA A 411 -6.68 15.70 -14.54
N HIS A 412 -7.51 14.74 -14.95
CA HIS A 412 -8.80 15.01 -15.59
C HIS A 412 -9.73 15.84 -14.67
N LEU A 413 -9.84 15.46 -13.38
CA LEU A 413 -10.64 16.19 -12.39
C LEU A 413 -10.16 17.65 -12.22
N LEU A 414 -8.89 17.90 -12.47
CA LEU A 414 -8.28 19.24 -12.42
C LEU A 414 -8.38 20.00 -13.76
N GLY A 415 -9.02 19.42 -14.78
CA GLY A 415 -9.12 20.01 -16.12
C GLY A 415 -7.78 20.07 -16.85
N ARG A 416 -6.87 19.11 -16.60
CA ARG A 416 -5.53 19.02 -17.16
C ARG A 416 -5.31 17.73 -17.92
N ALA A 417 -4.40 17.77 -18.89
CA ALA A 417 -3.90 16.55 -19.53
C ALA A 417 -3.04 15.75 -18.54
N PRO A 418 -3.09 14.41 -18.58
CA PRO A 418 -2.17 13.58 -17.82
C PRO A 418 -0.73 13.75 -18.32
N ALA A 419 0.24 13.51 -17.43
CA ALA A 419 1.65 13.52 -17.82
C ALA A 419 1.92 12.46 -18.90
N PRO A 420 2.84 12.70 -19.86
CA PRO A 420 3.14 11.77 -20.95
C PRO A 420 3.62 10.38 -20.51
N GLN A 421 4.08 10.26 -19.27
CA GLN A 421 4.52 9.00 -18.69
C GLN A 421 3.38 8.02 -18.39
N CYS A 422 2.13 8.50 -18.24
CA CYS A 422 1.00 7.65 -17.86
C CYS A 422 0.76 6.54 -18.88
N GLU A 423 0.60 5.33 -18.37
CA GLU A 423 0.41 4.12 -19.21
C GLU A 423 -1.05 3.90 -19.59
N MET A 424 -1.97 4.46 -18.83
CA MET A 424 -3.40 4.30 -19.01
C MET A 424 -4.12 5.64 -19.05
N GLY A 425 -5.34 5.66 -19.59
CA GLY A 425 -6.22 6.82 -19.58
C GLY A 425 -6.95 7.00 -18.26
N THR A 426 -7.71 8.11 -18.16
CA THR A 426 -8.61 8.41 -17.05
C THR A 426 -9.76 7.41 -16.94
N LEU A 427 -10.31 7.27 -15.73
CA LEU A 427 -11.56 6.53 -15.45
C LEU A 427 -12.82 7.29 -15.88
N LEU A 428 -12.72 8.57 -16.27
CA LEU A 428 -13.84 9.46 -16.52
C LEU A 428 -14.09 9.65 -18.02
N LYS A 429 -15.39 9.98 -18.35
CA LYS A 429 -15.83 10.36 -19.71
C LYS A 429 -15.45 11.78 -20.04
#